data_fac701192e676d8bd9098673ff9a93c7
#
_entry.id   fac701192e676d8bd9098673ff9a93c7
#
_cell.length_a   1.000
_cell.length_b   1.000
_cell.length_c   1.000
_cell.angle_alpha   90.00
_cell.angle_beta   90.00
_cell.angle_gamma   90.00
#
_symmetry.space_group_name_H-M   'P 1'
#
loop_
_entity.id
_entity.type
_entity.pdbx_description
1 polymer ?
#
loop_
_entity_poly.entity_id
_entity_poly.type
_entity_poly.pdbx_seq_one_letter_code
_entity_poly.pdbx_strand_id
1 'polypeptide(L)' 'MLHKTWNVRDQTEKDLRIEADKLYKEIEAGYKMIKKVSNLEDAKKIIDRIWIMKAWANDIQLELIRREYNNEA' A
#
# COMPACT_ATOMS: atom_id res chain seq x y z
N MET A 1 4.45 2.51 7.80
CA MET A 1 4.92 1.19 8.15
C MET A 1 3.80 0.32 8.69
N LEU A 2 3.83 -0.97 8.39
CA LEU A 2 2.80 -1.88 8.83
C LEU A 2 2.84 -2.11 10.33
N HIS A 3 1.72 -1.90 10.98
CA HIS A 3 1.57 -2.23 12.39
C HIS A 3 1.07 -3.66 12.53
N LYS A 4 1.65 -4.40 13.46
CA LYS A 4 1.23 -5.77 13.71
C LYS A 4 -0.23 -5.87 14.11
N THR A 5 -0.74 -4.82 14.75
CA THR A 5 -2.12 -4.77 15.23
C THR A 5 -3.10 -4.22 14.21
N TRP A 6 -2.60 -3.67 13.11
CA TRP A 6 -3.46 -3.10 12.08
C TRP A 6 -3.99 -4.20 11.17
N ASN A 7 -5.28 -4.41 11.20
CA ASN A 7 -5.93 -5.45 10.42
C ASN A 7 -6.96 -4.82 9.49
N VAL A 8 -6.85 -5.11 8.19
CA VAL A 8 -7.75 -4.53 7.18
C VAL A 8 -9.21 -4.83 7.46
N ARG A 9 -9.52 -5.98 8.04
CA ARG A 9 -10.90 -6.37 8.32
C ARG A 9 -11.55 -5.54 9.42
N ASP A 10 -10.75 -4.98 10.31
CA ASP A 10 -11.23 -4.19 11.44
C ASP A 10 -11.39 -2.72 11.11
N GLN A 11 -10.95 -2.29 9.93
CA GLN A 11 -10.96 -0.89 9.55
C GLN A 11 -12.27 -0.52 8.85
N THR A 12 -12.68 0.74 9.01
CA THR A 12 -13.84 1.25 8.26
C THR A 12 -13.46 1.43 6.80
N GLU A 13 -14.45 1.48 5.92
CA GLU A 13 -14.19 1.75 4.50
C GLU A 13 -13.45 3.07 4.32
N LYS A 14 -13.84 4.08 5.08
CA LYS A 14 -13.18 5.39 5.02
C LYS A 14 -11.71 5.29 5.37
N ASP A 15 -11.38 4.59 6.47
CA ASP A 15 -10.00 4.43 6.90
C ASP A 15 -9.18 3.63 5.89
N LEU A 16 -9.78 2.60 5.29
CA LEU A 16 -9.11 1.83 4.26
C LEU A 16 -8.78 2.69 3.04
N ARG A 17 -9.70 3.54 2.61
CA ARG A 17 -9.47 4.41 1.46
C ARG A 17 -8.40 5.47 1.75
N ILE A 18 -8.39 6.01 2.96
CA ILE A 18 -7.36 6.97 3.37
C ILE A 18 -5.98 6.31 3.35
N GLU A 19 -5.88 5.11 3.92
CA GLU A 19 -4.62 4.40 3.98
C GLU A 19 -4.12 4.01 2.58
N ALA A 20 -5.01 3.54 1.72
CA ALA A 20 -4.67 3.22 0.34
C ALA A 20 -4.13 4.45 -0.39
N ASP A 21 -4.77 5.60 -0.22
CA ASP A 21 -4.33 6.83 -0.86
C ASP A 21 -2.92 7.22 -0.41
N LYS A 22 -2.64 7.12 0.89
CA LYS A 22 -1.30 7.38 1.42
C LYS A 22 -0.27 6.44 0.81
N LEU A 23 -0.60 5.16 0.72
CA LEU A 23 0.31 4.16 0.15
C LEU A 23 0.61 4.44 -1.31
N TYR A 24 -0.39 4.79 -2.11
CA TYR A 24 -0.18 5.11 -3.52
C TYR A 24 0.71 6.33 -3.69
N LYS A 25 0.54 7.35 -2.86
CA LYS A 25 1.40 8.53 -2.90
C LYS A 25 2.83 8.20 -2.53
N GLU A 26 3.04 7.37 -1.53
CA GLU A 26 4.37 6.93 -1.12
C GLU A 26 5.04 6.07 -2.18
N ILE A 27 4.27 5.18 -2.83
CA ILE A 27 4.77 4.36 -3.93
C ILE A 27 5.24 5.24 -5.08
N GLU A 28 4.43 6.24 -5.44
CA GLU A 28 4.79 7.18 -6.50
C GLU A 28 6.05 7.95 -6.15
N ALA A 29 6.15 8.43 -4.91
CA ALA A 29 7.35 9.13 -4.44
C ALA A 29 8.58 8.21 -4.50
N GLY A 30 8.41 6.94 -4.16
CA GLY A 30 9.48 5.95 -4.24
C GLY A 30 10.00 5.78 -5.66
N TYR A 31 9.11 5.69 -6.64
CA TYR A 31 9.53 5.59 -8.04
C TYR A 31 10.31 6.82 -8.50
N LYS A 32 9.91 8.00 -8.03
CA LYS A 32 10.65 9.23 -8.36
C LYS A 32 12.03 9.22 -7.73
N MET A 33 12.15 8.71 -6.51
CA MET A 33 13.44 8.62 -5.82
C MET A 33 14.41 7.67 -6.50
N ILE A 34 13.92 6.57 -7.08
CA ILE A 34 14.77 5.62 -7.81
C ILE A 34 15.55 6.32 -8.91
N LYS A 35 14.93 7.27 -9.58
CA LYS A 35 15.58 8.02 -10.67
C LYS A 35 16.69 8.92 -10.20
N LYS A 36 16.73 9.25 -8.90
CA LYS A 36 17.70 10.17 -8.32
C LYS A 36 18.87 9.47 -7.64
N VAL A 37 18.73 8.19 -7.31
CA VAL A 37 19.82 7.48 -6.64
C VAL A 37 20.88 7.09 -7.67
N SER A 38 22.13 7.07 -7.21
CA SER A 38 23.27 6.87 -8.09
C SER A 38 23.85 5.47 -8.06
N ASN A 39 23.37 4.62 -7.16
CA ASN A 39 23.90 3.26 -7.07
C ASN A 39 22.77 2.24 -6.95
N LEU A 40 23.09 1.01 -7.36
CA LEU A 40 22.13 -0.08 -7.42
C LEU A 40 21.63 -0.50 -6.02
N GLU A 41 22.50 -0.45 -5.04
CA GLU A 41 22.14 -0.88 -3.69
C GLU A 41 21.05 -0.02 -3.09
N ASP A 42 21.16 1.31 -3.25
CA ASP A 42 20.12 2.23 -2.77
C ASP A 42 18.82 2.06 -3.55
N ALA A 43 18.93 1.88 -4.86
CA ALA A 43 17.76 1.63 -5.70
C ALA A 43 17.03 0.37 -5.25
N LYS A 44 17.77 -0.68 -4.92
CA LYS A 44 17.19 -1.93 -4.48
C LYS A 44 16.41 -1.78 -3.17
N LYS A 45 16.95 -1.00 -2.23
CA LYS A 45 16.25 -0.73 -0.97
C LYS A 45 14.92 -0.03 -1.20
N ILE A 46 14.88 0.91 -2.12
CA ILE A 46 13.66 1.63 -2.46
C ILE A 46 12.66 0.68 -3.12
N ILE A 47 13.12 -0.15 -4.04
CA ILE A 47 12.26 -1.13 -4.72
C ILE A 47 11.66 -2.11 -3.71
N ASP A 48 12.44 -2.59 -2.76
CA ASP A 48 11.94 -3.51 -1.73
C ASP A 48 10.83 -2.86 -0.90
N ARG A 49 10.99 -1.58 -0.57
CA ARG A 49 9.95 -0.83 0.13
C ARG A 49 8.68 -0.67 -0.69
N ILE A 50 8.84 -0.38 -1.98
CA ILE A 50 7.71 -0.23 -2.89
C ILE A 50 6.92 -1.54 -2.96
N TRP A 51 7.60 -2.67 -3.04
CA TRP A 51 6.95 -3.98 -3.06
C TRP A 51 6.10 -4.23 -1.82
N ILE A 52 6.62 -3.88 -0.64
CA ILE A 52 5.88 -4.03 0.61
C ILE A 52 4.63 -3.15 0.60
N MET A 53 4.77 -1.90 0.18
CA MET A 53 3.66 -0.97 0.10
C MET A 53 2.60 -1.41 -0.92
N LYS A 54 3.03 -1.95 -2.05
CA LYS A 54 2.12 -2.49 -3.06
C LYS A 54 1.33 -3.68 -2.54
N ALA A 55 1.98 -4.58 -1.83
CA ALA A 55 1.31 -5.74 -1.24
C ALA A 55 0.24 -5.29 -0.26
N TRP A 56 0.55 -4.32 0.57
CA TRP A 56 -0.40 -3.78 1.53
C TRP A 56 -1.57 -3.08 0.85
N ALA A 57 -1.28 -2.25 -0.15
CA ALA A 57 -2.34 -1.59 -0.91
C ALA A 57 -3.24 -2.61 -1.59
N ASN A 58 -2.67 -3.70 -2.09
CA ASN A 58 -3.44 -4.78 -2.70
C ASN A 58 -4.39 -5.44 -1.69
N ASP A 59 -3.91 -5.68 -0.47
CA ASP A 59 -4.75 -6.26 0.59
C ASP A 59 -5.93 -5.35 0.91
N ILE A 60 -5.70 -4.04 0.94
CA ILE A 60 -6.77 -3.07 1.18
C ILE A 60 -7.79 -3.12 0.05
N GLN A 61 -7.33 -3.14 -1.19
CA GLN A 61 -8.23 -3.19 -2.34
C GLN A 61 -9.07 -4.46 -2.35
N LEU A 62 -8.45 -5.60 -2.04
CA LEU A 62 -9.18 -6.86 -1.95
C LEU A 62 -10.25 -6.82 -0.87
N GLU A 63 -9.96 -6.21 0.27
CA GLU A 63 -10.94 -6.08 1.34
C GLU A 63 -12.12 -5.21 0.92
N LEU A 64 -11.85 -4.10 0.24
CA LEU A 64 -12.90 -3.21 -0.27
C LEU A 64 -13.79 -3.94 -1.27
N ILE A 65 -13.20 -4.69 -2.18
CA ILE A 65 -13.93 -5.49 -3.17
C ILE A 65 -14.78 -6.55 -2.46
N ARG A 66 -14.19 -7.24 -1.49
CA ARG A 66 -14.91 -8.26 -0.73
C ARG A 66 -16.17 -7.70 -0.07
N ARG A 67 -16.07 -6.50 0.49
CA ARG A 67 -17.23 -5.85 1.13
C ARG A 67 -18.32 -5.50 0.15
N GLU A 68 -17.95 -5.08 -1.06
CA GLU A 68 -18.91 -4.80 -2.11
C GLU A 68 -19.70 -6.06 -2.50
N TYR A 69 -19.00 -7.17 -2.69
CA TYR A 69 -19.65 -8.43 -3.04
C TYR A 69 -20.58 -8.90 -1.92
N ASN A 70 -20.16 -8.77 -0.68
CA ASN A 70 -20.98 -9.17 0.45
C ASN A 70 -22.23 -8.31 0.59
N ASN A 71 -22.15 -7.03 0.27
CA ASN A 71 -23.31 -6.13 0.34
C ASN A 71 -24.33 -6.44 -0.74
N GLU A 72 -23.89 -6.93 -1.87
CA GLU A 72 -24.77 -7.30 -2.98
C GLU A 72 -25.46 -8.64 -2.77
N ALA A 73 -24.86 -9.46 -1.95
CA ALA A 73 -25.44 -10.77 -1.65
C ALA A 73 -26.57 -10.64 -0.66
#